data_1c321e23ccea140da043f537c5025572
#
_entry.id   1c321e23ccea140da043f537c5025572
#
_cell.length_a   1.000
_cell.length_b   1.000
_cell.length_c   1.000
_cell.angle_alpha   90.00
_cell.angle_beta   90.00
_cell.angle_gamma   90.00
#
_symmetry.space_group_name_H-M   'P 1'
#
loop_
_entity.id
_entity.type
_entity.pdbx_description
1 polymer ?
#
loop_
_entity_poly.entity_id
_entity_poly.type
_entity_poly.pdbx_seq_one_letter_code
_entity_poly.pdbx_strand_id
1 'polypeptide(L)'
;VQLLIDGLNQQVFLGNNAAFKALCAHENIEVRTYNPISLMNVYAINYRMHDKYMIVDDRMYILGVRNINDNFLGTPKEDSSIDRELLVYNTGNNTGASYLQLKAYFTEIWNEPCVRRLDPHISEKVIKEEYEHFEGIYVQLLQDHPEIESYDGWEINLHTANSITLLNNGTNNGNKEPKLLYEMEQLAAAGSDVIIQTPYVIADRAMYNTLSNISKNANVQIFLNAVESGLNPWGCSDYLNNKKQILNTGVTLHEVFSPLSIHTKTVLIDDHLSIVGSFNFDMRSNYLDSRAFQLYLHRAKYLSFSS
;
A
#
# COMPACT_ATOMS: atom_id res chain seq x y z
N VAL A 1 11.01 -18.04 2.91
CA VAL A 1 10.36 -16.72 2.83
C VAL A 1 11.14 -15.83 1.87
N GLN A 2 10.43 -15.07 1.03
CA GLN A 2 11.03 -14.05 0.17
C GLN A 2 10.58 -12.67 0.67
N LEU A 3 11.53 -11.79 0.93
CA LEU A 3 11.26 -10.44 1.44
C LEU A 3 11.90 -9.41 0.50
N LEU A 4 11.08 -8.55 -0.10
CA LEU A 4 11.54 -7.45 -0.94
C LEU A 4 11.28 -6.13 -0.23
N ILE A 5 12.31 -5.30 -0.13
CA ILE A 5 12.29 -4.03 0.60
C ILE A 5 12.76 -2.91 -0.33
N ASP A 6 12.18 -1.73 -0.20
CA ASP A 6 12.68 -0.54 -0.88
C ASP A 6 14.13 -0.24 -0.46
N GLY A 7 15.02 -0.07 -1.45
CA GLY A 7 16.45 0.04 -1.20
C GLY A 7 16.87 1.31 -0.46
N LEU A 8 16.17 2.45 -0.66
CA LEU A 8 16.46 3.66 0.10
C LEU A 8 16.08 3.49 1.58
N ASN A 9 14.87 2.97 1.85
CA ASN A 9 14.42 2.71 3.20
C ASN A 9 15.32 1.70 3.92
N GLN A 10 15.74 0.66 3.21
CA GLN A 10 16.70 -0.30 3.74
C GLN A 10 18.02 0.37 4.12
N GLN A 11 18.59 1.19 3.25
CA GLN A 11 19.88 1.85 3.49
C GLN A 11 19.82 2.86 4.65
N VAL A 12 18.73 3.62 4.75
CA VAL A 12 18.60 4.69 5.76
C VAL A 12 18.23 4.13 7.12
N PHE A 13 17.29 3.18 7.20
CA PHE A 13 16.70 2.77 8.48
C PHE A 13 17.17 1.38 8.95
N LEU A 14 17.52 0.47 8.06
CA LEU A 14 17.80 -0.92 8.39
C LEU A 14 19.26 -1.33 8.19
N GLY A 15 20.05 -0.55 7.47
CA GLY A 15 21.41 -0.94 7.06
C GLY A 15 22.36 -1.27 8.22
N ASN A 16 22.19 -0.63 9.38
CA ASN A 16 22.99 -0.88 10.58
C ASN A 16 22.25 -1.63 11.69
N ASN A 17 20.99 -2.03 11.47
CA ASN A 17 20.19 -2.74 12.46
C ASN A 17 20.64 -4.21 12.54
N ALA A 18 21.05 -4.67 13.75
CA ALA A 18 21.56 -6.02 13.99
C ALA A 18 20.47 -7.08 13.78
N ALA A 19 19.26 -6.83 14.27
CA ALA A 19 18.11 -7.72 14.12
C ALA A 19 17.77 -7.94 12.64
N PHE A 20 17.75 -6.86 11.85
CA PHE A 20 17.53 -6.96 10.41
C PHE A 20 18.64 -7.74 9.70
N LYS A 21 19.92 -7.55 10.09
CA LYS A 21 21.03 -8.32 9.54
C LYS A 21 20.94 -9.80 9.89
N ALA A 22 20.54 -10.13 11.12
CA ALA A 22 20.29 -11.50 11.54
C ALA A 22 19.16 -12.16 10.75
N LEU A 23 18.07 -11.41 10.48
CA LEU A 23 16.99 -11.86 9.59
C LEU A 23 17.50 -12.19 8.19
N CYS A 24 18.36 -11.35 7.61
CA CYS A 24 18.99 -11.59 6.29
C CYS A 24 19.89 -12.83 6.27
N ALA A 25 20.48 -13.20 7.40
CA ALA A 25 21.38 -14.35 7.53
C ALA A 25 20.63 -15.68 7.73
N HIS A 26 19.30 -15.66 7.92
CA HIS A 26 18.51 -16.86 8.15
C HIS A 26 18.37 -17.69 6.87
N GLU A 27 18.69 -19.01 6.94
CA GLU A 27 18.73 -19.91 5.79
C GLU A 27 17.42 -20.02 4.99
N ASN A 28 16.28 -19.85 5.64
CA ASN A 28 14.94 -19.93 5.02
C ASN A 28 14.40 -18.57 4.58
N ILE A 29 15.18 -17.49 4.67
CA ILE A 29 14.75 -16.13 4.31
C ILE A 29 15.70 -15.56 3.27
N GLU A 30 15.19 -15.24 2.10
CA GLU A 30 15.91 -14.47 1.09
C GLU A 30 15.42 -13.03 1.09
N VAL A 31 16.31 -12.09 1.39
CA VAL A 31 16.03 -10.66 1.40
C VAL A 31 16.66 -10.00 0.18
N ARG A 32 15.85 -9.23 -0.54
CA ARG A 32 16.33 -8.39 -1.65
C ARG A 32 15.90 -6.95 -1.44
N THR A 33 16.66 -6.03 -2.03
CA THR A 33 16.34 -4.60 -2.07
C THR A 33 16.02 -4.15 -3.48
N TYR A 34 14.94 -3.39 -3.59
CA TYR A 34 14.53 -2.76 -4.84
C TYR A 34 15.27 -1.43 -5.00
N ASN A 35 15.99 -1.30 -6.10
CA ASN A 35 16.62 -0.07 -6.56
C ASN A 35 17.42 0.67 -5.47
N PRO A 36 18.43 0.04 -4.83
CA PRO A 36 19.27 0.69 -3.84
C PRO A 36 20.05 1.84 -4.48
N ILE A 37 20.24 2.93 -3.71
CA ILE A 37 21.00 4.09 -4.19
C ILE A 37 22.49 3.80 -4.17
N SER A 38 23.18 4.16 -5.25
CA SER A 38 24.62 4.11 -5.36
C SER A 38 25.17 5.38 -6.02
N LEU A 39 26.47 5.62 -5.86
CA LEU A 39 27.13 6.76 -6.52
C LEU A 39 27.00 6.72 -8.05
N MET A 40 26.84 5.54 -8.62
CA MET A 40 26.67 5.33 -10.06
C MET A 40 25.22 5.44 -10.52
N ASN A 41 24.24 5.43 -9.59
CA ASN A 41 22.82 5.51 -9.89
C ASN A 41 22.09 6.43 -8.90
N VAL A 42 22.44 7.70 -8.91
CA VAL A 42 21.79 8.72 -8.05
C VAL A 42 20.32 8.91 -8.43
N TYR A 43 19.96 8.71 -9.70
CA TYR A 43 18.57 8.82 -10.17
C TYR A 43 17.64 7.78 -9.55
N ALA A 44 18.19 6.70 -9.01
CA ALA A 44 17.43 5.70 -8.25
C ALA A 44 16.59 6.30 -7.12
N ILE A 45 16.97 7.46 -6.58
CA ILE A 45 16.21 8.13 -5.52
C ILE A 45 14.77 8.45 -5.92
N ASN A 46 14.49 8.61 -7.22
CA ASN A 46 13.17 8.96 -7.73
C ASN A 46 12.26 7.73 -7.95
N TYR A 47 12.83 6.54 -8.11
CA TYR A 47 12.08 5.34 -8.47
C TYR A 47 12.03 4.39 -7.27
N ARG A 48 10.93 4.46 -6.52
CA ARG A 48 10.76 3.73 -5.26
C ARG A 48 9.70 2.65 -5.36
N MET A 49 9.86 1.60 -4.58
CA MET A 49 8.82 0.61 -4.37
C MET A 49 7.93 1.08 -3.21
N HIS A 50 6.65 1.22 -3.48
CA HIS A 50 5.69 1.65 -2.46
C HIS A 50 4.55 0.66 -2.22
N ASP A 51 4.67 -0.53 -2.78
CA ASP A 51 3.72 -1.61 -2.57
C ASP A 51 3.82 -2.17 -1.16
N LYS A 52 2.68 -2.56 -0.58
CA LYS A 52 2.57 -3.20 0.71
C LYS A 52 1.62 -4.37 0.58
N TYR A 53 2.18 -5.57 0.52
CA TYR A 53 1.41 -6.80 0.50
C TYR A 53 2.22 -7.97 1.07
N MET A 54 1.50 -8.98 1.51
CA MET A 54 2.04 -10.25 1.96
C MET A 54 1.22 -11.37 1.32
N ILE A 55 1.89 -12.35 0.75
CA ILE A 55 1.29 -13.54 0.11
C ILE A 55 1.62 -14.75 0.97
N VAL A 56 0.62 -15.57 1.28
CA VAL A 56 0.77 -16.74 2.16
C VAL A 56 0.20 -17.98 1.47
N ASP A 57 1.07 -18.97 1.27
CA ASP A 57 0.79 -20.38 0.95
C ASP A 57 -0.22 -20.65 -0.18
N ASP A 58 -0.15 -19.90 -1.26
CA ASP A 58 -1.07 -20.01 -2.40
C ASP A 58 -2.57 -19.88 -2.02
N ARG A 59 -2.87 -19.40 -0.82
CA ARG A 59 -4.19 -19.42 -0.23
C ARG A 59 -4.73 -18.05 0.12
N MET A 60 -3.89 -17.17 0.62
CA MET A 60 -4.33 -15.84 1.02
C MET A 60 -3.27 -14.79 0.72
N TYR A 61 -3.72 -13.56 0.68
CA TYR A 61 -2.83 -12.41 0.69
C TYR A 61 -3.51 -11.22 1.36
N ILE A 62 -2.69 -10.34 1.92
CA ILE A 62 -3.10 -9.02 2.36
C ILE A 62 -2.45 -7.98 1.46
N LEU A 63 -3.20 -6.98 1.03
CA LEU A 63 -2.71 -5.84 0.25
C LEU A 63 -3.36 -4.56 0.76
N GLY A 64 -2.55 -3.52 0.95
CA GLY A 64 -3.04 -2.28 1.49
C GLY A 64 -2.06 -1.14 1.47
N VAL A 65 -2.15 -0.31 2.50
CA VAL A 65 -1.43 0.97 2.59
C VAL A 65 -0.40 0.99 3.70
N ARG A 66 -0.47 0.06 4.66
CA ARG A 66 0.25 0.10 5.92
C ARG A 66 1.74 -0.19 5.73
N ASN A 67 2.57 0.71 6.22
CA ASN A 67 4.01 0.45 6.32
C ASN A 67 4.30 -0.40 7.57
N ILE A 68 5.38 -1.18 7.53
CA ILE A 68 5.84 -1.94 8.69
C ILE A 68 6.72 -1.02 9.54
N ASN A 69 6.09 -0.26 10.42
CA ASN A 69 6.73 0.52 11.47
C ASN A 69 5.70 0.88 12.56
N ASP A 70 6.17 1.41 13.69
CA ASP A 70 5.36 1.65 14.89
C ASP A 70 4.24 2.68 14.73
N ASN A 71 4.32 3.57 13.74
CA ASN A 71 3.25 4.56 13.49
C ASN A 71 2.03 3.93 12.80
N PHE A 72 2.21 2.75 12.20
CA PHE A 72 1.18 2.06 11.43
C PHE A 72 0.74 0.74 12.07
N LEU A 73 1.59 0.14 12.90
CA LEU A 73 1.35 -1.14 13.56
C LEU A 73 1.33 -0.96 15.09
N GLY A 74 0.54 -1.78 15.77
CA GLY A 74 0.42 -1.77 17.22
C GLY A 74 -0.69 -0.88 17.74
N THR A 75 -0.61 -0.48 19.01
CA THR A 75 -1.60 0.37 19.66
C THR A 75 -1.56 1.79 19.10
N PRO A 76 -2.70 2.36 18.68
CA PRO A 76 -2.75 3.72 18.18
C PRO A 76 -2.17 4.74 19.16
N LYS A 77 -1.29 5.61 18.66
CA LYS A 77 -0.69 6.74 19.36
C LYS A 77 -1.10 8.04 18.66
N GLU A 78 -0.73 9.18 19.21
CA GLU A 78 -1.07 10.50 18.68
C GLU A 78 -0.64 10.70 17.21
N ASP A 79 0.49 10.07 16.80
CA ASP A 79 1.01 10.11 15.43
C ASP A 79 0.59 8.90 14.56
N SER A 80 -0.40 8.13 15.00
CA SER A 80 -0.86 6.98 14.24
C SER A 80 -1.72 7.40 13.05
N SER A 81 -1.82 6.51 12.07
CA SER A 81 -2.64 6.74 10.87
C SER A 81 -3.86 5.82 10.82
N ILE A 82 -4.88 6.29 10.11
CA ILE A 82 -6.03 5.46 9.72
C ILE A 82 -5.68 4.83 8.38
N ASP A 83 -5.55 3.53 8.39
CA ASP A 83 -5.17 2.71 7.23
C ASP A 83 -6.30 1.76 6.84
N ARG A 84 -6.26 1.28 5.59
CA ARG A 84 -7.17 0.26 5.08
C ARG A 84 -6.41 -0.78 4.29
N GLU A 85 -6.72 -2.03 4.57
CA GLU A 85 -6.15 -3.19 3.90
C GLU A 85 -7.25 -4.17 3.54
N LEU A 86 -7.01 -4.97 2.53
CA LEU A 86 -7.87 -6.07 2.15
C LEU A 86 -7.13 -7.38 2.38
N LEU A 87 -7.73 -8.25 3.19
CA LEU A 87 -7.36 -9.66 3.26
C LEU A 87 -8.21 -10.43 2.26
N VAL A 88 -7.56 -11.10 1.33
CA VAL A 88 -8.22 -11.99 0.38
C VAL A 88 -7.88 -13.43 0.73
N TYR A 89 -8.91 -14.20 1.01
CA TYR A 89 -8.81 -15.60 1.37
C TYR A 89 -9.49 -16.46 0.31
N ASN A 90 -8.74 -17.39 -0.28
CA ASN A 90 -9.26 -18.32 -1.27
C ASN A 90 -9.79 -19.57 -0.59
N THR A 91 -11.09 -19.69 -0.51
CA THR A 91 -11.78 -20.83 0.13
C THR A 91 -11.88 -22.06 -0.78
N GLY A 92 -11.62 -21.92 -2.09
CA GLY A 92 -11.72 -22.99 -3.07
C GLY A 92 -10.43 -23.83 -3.19
N ASN A 93 -10.55 -24.94 -3.92
CA ASN A 93 -9.39 -25.79 -4.25
C ASN A 93 -8.53 -25.21 -5.38
N ASN A 94 -9.00 -24.17 -6.06
CA ASN A 94 -8.30 -23.49 -7.13
C ASN A 94 -7.78 -22.14 -6.64
N THR A 95 -6.56 -21.81 -7.01
CA THR A 95 -5.97 -20.51 -6.73
C THR A 95 -6.73 -19.42 -7.47
N GLY A 96 -7.24 -18.43 -6.76
CA GLY A 96 -8.00 -17.33 -7.34
C GLY A 96 -7.18 -16.47 -8.31
N ALA A 97 -7.84 -15.91 -9.32
CA ALA A 97 -7.18 -15.11 -10.36
C ALA A 97 -6.36 -13.94 -9.80
N SER A 98 -6.89 -13.20 -8.81
CA SER A 98 -6.19 -12.08 -8.18
C SER A 98 -4.94 -12.52 -7.41
N TYR A 99 -4.96 -13.71 -6.80
CA TYR A 99 -3.78 -14.29 -6.18
C TYR A 99 -2.67 -14.54 -7.21
N LEU A 100 -3.01 -15.19 -8.33
CA LEU A 100 -2.06 -15.45 -9.42
C LEU A 100 -1.51 -14.16 -10.03
N GLN A 101 -2.34 -13.15 -10.19
CA GLN A 101 -1.91 -11.84 -10.65
C GLN A 101 -0.91 -11.19 -9.69
N LEU A 102 -1.17 -11.23 -8.37
CA LEU A 102 -0.27 -10.66 -7.38
C LEU A 102 1.04 -11.44 -7.28
N LYS A 103 0.99 -12.77 -7.36
CA LYS A 103 2.19 -13.64 -7.39
C LYS A 103 3.04 -13.38 -8.64
N ALA A 104 2.41 -13.20 -9.79
CA ALA A 104 3.10 -12.86 -11.04
C ALA A 104 3.75 -11.47 -10.92
N TYR A 105 3.05 -10.49 -10.42
CA TYR A 105 3.56 -9.13 -10.17
C TYR A 105 4.75 -9.15 -9.18
N PHE A 106 4.65 -9.89 -8.07
CA PHE A 106 5.79 -10.07 -7.15
C PHE A 106 7.00 -10.67 -7.86
N THR A 107 6.78 -11.73 -8.66
CA THR A 107 7.86 -12.42 -9.38
C THR A 107 8.52 -11.51 -10.41
N GLU A 108 7.75 -10.67 -11.09
CA GLU A 108 8.25 -9.66 -12.02
C GLU A 108 9.18 -8.67 -11.31
N ILE A 109 8.70 -8.05 -10.22
CA ILE A 109 9.52 -7.09 -9.45
C ILE A 109 10.76 -7.78 -8.85
N TRP A 110 10.60 -8.98 -8.29
CA TRP A 110 11.69 -9.73 -7.68
C TRP A 110 12.86 -9.99 -8.62
N ASN A 111 12.58 -10.12 -9.92
CA ASN A 111 13.58 -10.40 -10.97
C ASN A 111 14.03 -9.14 -11.75
N GLU A 112 13.58 -7.96 -11.36
CA GLU A 112 13.99 -6.71 -12.00
C GLU A 112 15.52 -6.51 -11.93
N PRO A 113 16.11 -5.97 -12.99
CA PRO A 113 17.57 -5.72 -13.04
C PRO A 113 18.08 -4.77 -11.95
N CYS A 114 17.20 -3.96 -11.37
CA CYS A 114 17.54 -3.04 -10.27
C CYS A 114 17.47 -3.70 -8.89
N VAL A 115 16.97 -4.92 -8.78
CA VAL A 115 16.86 -5.65 -7.50
C VAL A 115 18.19 -6.31 -7.15
N ARG A 116 18.57 -6.23 -5.89
CA ARG A 116 19.82 -6.78 -5.36
C ARG A 116 19.55 -7.63 -4.12
N ARG A 117 20.13 -8.82 -4.09
CA ARG A 117 20.16 -9.64 -2.87
C ARG A 117 20.95 -8.93 -1.79
N LEU A 118 20.47 -8.99 -0.56
CA LEU A 118 21.18 -8.57 0.63
C LEU A 118 21.91 -9.76 1.24
N ASP A 119 23.21 -9.55 1.50
CA ASP A 119 24.06 -10.50 2.22
C ASP A 119 24.95 -9.69 3.17
N PRO A 120 24.39 -9.19 4.28
CA PRO A 120 25.10 -8.32 5.19
C PRO A 120 26.12 -9.13 6.01
N HIS A 121 27.30 -8.56 6.17
CA HIS A 121 28.29 -9.15 7.05
C HIS A 121 27.87 -9.02 8.51
N ILE A 122 27.72 -10.15 9.20
CA ILE A 122 27.31 -10.24 10.60
C ILE A 122 28.00 -11.45 11.26
N SER A 123 28.41 -11.35 12.53
CA SER A 123 29.05 -12.45 13.22
C SER A 123 28.04 -13.46 13.75
N GLU A 124 28.41 -14.74 13.82
CA GLU A 124 27.57 -15.81 14.38
C GLU A 124 27.09 -15.51 15.81
N LYS A 125 27.94 -14.86 16.61
CA LYS A 125 27.56 -14.45 17.96
C LYS A 125 26.36 -13.51 17.96
N VAL A 126 26.39 -12.47 17.10
CA VAL A 126 25.30 -11.50 16.99
C VAL A 126 24.04 -12.16 16.41
N ILE A 127 24.18 -13.05 15.43
CA ILE A 127 23.05 -13.80 14.87
C ILE A 127 22.34 -14.56 15.99
N LYS A 128 23.10 -15.27 16.85
CA LYS A 128 22.54 -16.04 17.95
C LYS A 128 21.82 -15.15 18.98
N GLU A 129 22.46 -14.03 19.37
CA GLU A 129 21.87 -13.07 20.32
C GLU A 129 20.55 -12.49 19.78
N GLU A 130 20.48 -12.15 18.49
CA GLU A 130 19.27 -11.62 17.89
C GLU A 130 18.16 -12.69 17.73
N TYR A 131 18.52 -13.94 17.46
CA TYR A 131 17.52 -15.03 17.42
C TYR A 131 16.94 -15.34 18.80
N GLU A 132 17.77 -15.36 19.85
CA GLU A 132 17.29 -15.48 21.22
C GLU A 132 16.36 -14.32 21.60
N HIS A 133 16.65 -13.11 21.12
CA HIS A 133 15.78 -11.95 21.29
C HIS A 133 14.44 -12.10 20.57
N PHE A 134 14.44 -12.53 19.29
CA PHE A 134 13.21 -12.80 18.54
C PHE A 134 12.35 -13.89 19.19
N GLU A 135 12.97 -14.96 19.65
CA GLU A 135 12.29 -16.02 20.40
C GLU A 135 11.61 -15.46 21.65
N GLY A 136 12.32 -14.63 22.41
CA GLY A 136 11.77 -13.97 23.59
C GLY A 136 10.57 -13.07 23.27
N ILE A 137 10.64 -12.29 22.19
CA ILE A 137 9.51 -11.46 21.72
C ILE A 137 8.33 -12.36 21.34
N TYR A 138 8.58 -13.43 20.60
CA TYR A 138 7.53 -14.34 20.15
C TYR A 138 6.82 -15.03 21.31
N VAL A 139 7.59 -15.53 22.29
CA VAL A 139 7.04 -16.13 23.51
C VAL A 139 6.18 -15.13 24.29
N GLN A 140 6.66 -13.89 24.43
CA GLN A 140 5.89 -12.84 25.10
C GLN A 140 4.60 -12.51 24.35
N LEU A 141 4.67 -12.41 23.02
CA LEU A 141 3.50 -12.17 22.17
C LEU A 141 2.42 -13.24 22.34
N LEU A 142 2.82 -14.51 22.41
CA LEU A 142 1.88 -15.61 22.64
C LEU A 142 1.30 -15.63 24.05
N GLN A 143 2.05 -15.16 25.06
CA GLN A 143 1.52 -14.99 26.42
C GLN A 143 0.49 -13.87 26.50
N ASP A 144 0.75 -12.75 25.82
CA ASP A 144 -0.13 -11.58 25.81
C ASP A 144 -1.35 -11.79 24.89
N HIS A 145 -1.20 -12.62 23.86
CA HIS A 145 -2.17 -12.87 22.80
C HIS A 145 -2.29 -14.37 22.45
N PRO A 146 -2.75 -15.21 23.40
CA PRO A 146 -2.85 -16.66 23.19
C PRO A 146 -3.79 -17.04 22.03
N GLU A 147 -4.70 -16.15 21.64
CA GLU A 147 -5.59 -16.33 20.49
C GLU A 147 -4.85 -16.43 19.16
N ILE A 148 -3.61 -15.96 19.04
CA ILE A 148 -2.84 -15.98 17.78
C ILE A 148 -2.60 -17.42 17.30
N GLU A 149 -2.31 -18.36 18.21
CA GLU A 149 -2.07 -19.77 17.85
C GLU A 149 -3.34 -20.53 17.43
N SER A 150 -4.48 -20.11 17.94
CA SER A 150 -5.76 -20.80 17.77
C SER A 150 -6.81 -19.97 17.05
N TYR A 151 -6.41 -18.84 16.43
CA TYR A 151 -7.36 -17.98 15.74
C TYR A 151 -7.92 -18.65 14.48
N ASP A 152 -9.14 -19.09 14.58
CA ASP A 152 -9.95 -19.67 13.49
C ASP A 152 -11.04 -18.72 12.95
N GLY A 153 -11.06 -17.50 13.48
CA GLY A 153 -12.06 -16.46 13.18
C GLY A 153 -11.99 -15.87 11.76
N TRP A 154 -11.05 -16.30 10.93
CA TRP A 154 -10.89 -15.82 9.56
C TRP A 154 -12.16 -15.95 8.75
N GLU A 155 -12.82 -17.11 8.85
CA GLU A 155 -13.96 -17.45 8.00
C GLU A 155 -15.24 -16.74 8.44
N ILE A 156 -15.36 -16.37 9.71
CA ILE A 156 -16.56 -15.75 10.28
C ILE A 156 -16.76 -14.32 9.75
N ASN A 157 -15.65 -13.63 9.47
CA ASN A 157 -15.65 -12.23 9.05
C ASN A 157 -15.43 -12.05 7.53
N LEU A 158 -15.42 -13.14 6.76
CA LEU A 158 -15.25 -13.07 5.31
C LEU A 158 -16.55 -12.66 4.61
N HIS A 159 -16.40 -11.81 3.61
CA HIS A 159 -17.47 -11.44 2.69
C HIS A 159 -17.15 -11.99 1.30
N THR A 160 -18.13 -12.56 0.64
CA THR A 160 -17.94 -13.08 -0.71
C THR A 160 -17.79 -11.94 -1.71
N ALA A 161 -16.72 -11.98 -2.49
CA ALA A 161 -16.52 -11.11 -3.64
C ALA A 161 -17.00 -11.78 -4.93
N ASN A 162 -17.63 -11.04 -5.83
CA ASN A 162 -17.97 -11.52 -7.15
C ASN A 162 -16.73 -11.63 -8.04
N SER A 163 -15.85 -10.67 -7.94
CA SER A 163 -14.57 -10.64 -8.66
C SER A 163 -13.57 -9.76 -7.91
N ILE A 164 -12.31 -10.19 -7.93
CA ILE A 164 -11.19 -9.40 -7.45
C ILE A 164 -10.13 -9.39 -8.56
N THR A 165 -9.63 -8.21 -8.89
CA THR A 165 -8.60 -8.03 -9.92
C THR A 165 -7.50 -7.14 -9.39
N LEU A 166 -6.25 -7.47 -9.69
CA LEU A 166 -5.10 -6.62 -9.38
C LEU A 166 -4.89 -5.60 -10.50
N LEU A 167 -4.83 -4.34 -10.13
CA LEU A 167 -4.37 -3.26 -10.99
C LEU A 167 -2.98 -2.82 -10.54
N ASN A 168 -2.06 -2.61 -11.44
CA ASN A 168 -0.73 -2.11 -11.13
C ASN A 168 -0.19 -1.20 -12.24
N ASN A 169 0.73 -0.32 -11.89
CA ASN A 169 1.35 0.59 -12.86
C ASN A 169 2.66 0.05 -13.46
N GLY A 170 2.92 -1.25 -13.30
CA GLY A 170 4.13 -1.90 -13.80
C GLY A 170 5.41 -1.51 -13.05
N THR A 171 6.51 -2.09 -13.49
CA THR A 171 7.83 -1.98 -12.86
C THR A 171 8.83 -1.12 -13.65
N ASN A 172 8.46 -0.62 -14.83
CA ASN A 172 9.37 0.11 -15.71
C ASN A 172 9.88 1.41 -15.07
N ASN A 173 11.17 1.44 -14.78
CA ASN A 173 11.84 2.63 -14.24
C ASN A 173 12.09 3.64 -15.37
N GLY A 174 11.35 4.75 -15.36
CA GLY A 174 11.71 5.93 -16.12
C GLY A 174 10.70 6.43 -17.17
N ASN A 175 9.76 5.63 -17.66
CA ASN A 175 8.73 6.05 -18.62
C ASN A 175 7.39 5.36 -18.30
N LYS A 176 6.91 5.57 -17.07
CA LYS A 176 5.60 5.02 -16.70
C LYS A 176 4.48 5.85 -17.31
N GLU A 177 3.61 5.17 -18.01
CA GLU A 177 2.29 5.71 -18.35
C GLU A 177 1.43 5.76 -17.08
N PRO A 178 0.54 6.77 -16.92
CA PRO A 178 -0.36 6.87 -15.78
C PRO A 178 -1.51 5.85 -15.87
N LYS A 179 -1.18 4.59 -16.01
CA LYS A 179 -2.10 3.48 -16.27
C LYS A 179 -3.18 3.37 -15.21
N LEU A 180 -2.80 3.39 -13.92
CA LEU A 180 -3.78 3.29 -12.82
C LEU A 180 -4.76 4.47 -12.82
N LEU A 181 -4.30 5.67 -13.17
CA LEU A 181 -5.15 6.85 -13.29
C LEU A 181 -6.19 6.67 -14.41
N TYR A 182 -5.78 6.17 -15.58
CA TYR A 182 -6.69 5.91 -16.69
C TYR A 182 -7.67 4.77 -16.39
N GLU A 183 -7.21 3.70 -15.78
CA GLU A 183 -8.09 2.60 -15.36
C GLU A 183 -9.14 3.09 -14.34
N MET A 184 -8.74 3.91 -13.38
CA MET A 184 -9.64 4.53 -12.42
C MET A 184 -10.64 5.47 -13.13
N GLU A 185 -10.19 6.29 -14.10
CA GLU A 185 -11.07 7.16 -14.89
C GLU A 185 -12.13 6.36 -15.64
N GLN A 186 -11.72 5.26 -16.31
CA GLN A 186 -12.66 4.41 -17.06
C GLN A 186 -13.69 3.74 -16.17
N LEU A 187 -13.26 3.26 -15.00
CA LEU A 187 -14.16 2.63 -14.02
C LEU A 187 -15.13 3.66 -13.42
N ALA A 188 -14.63 4.83 -13.05
CA ALA A 188 -15.42 5.90 -12.45
C ALA A 188 -16.38 6.55 -13.47
N ALA A 189 -16.05 6.58 -14.76
CA ALA A 189 -16.92 7.13 -15.80
C ALA A 189 -18.23 6.34 -15.96
N ALA A 190 -18.29 5.10 -15.49
CA ALA A 190 -19.49 4.26 -15.51
C ALA A 190 -20.38 4.44 -14.27
N GLY A 191 -19.89 5.15 -13.23
CA GLY A 191 -20.59 5.40 -11.97
C GLY A 191 -21.32 6.73 -11.92
N SER A 192 -22.15 6.88 -10.91
CA SER A 192 -22.89 8.11 -10.60
C SER A 192 -22.32 8.83 -9.37
N ASP A 193 -21.83 8.08 -8.39
CA ASP A 193 -21.21 8.58 -7.18
C ASP A 193 -19.80 7.99 -7.04
N VAL A 194 -18.81 8.86 -6.87
CA VAL A 194 -17.40 8.48 -6.72
C VAL A 194 -16.83 9.11 -5.47
N ILE A 195 -16.34 8.29 -4.55
CA ILE A 195 -15.66 8.74 -3.34
C ILE A 195 -14.18 8.36 -3.46
N ILE A 196 -13.31 9.36 -3.36
CA ILE A 196 -11.85 9.19 -3.34
C ILE A 196 -11.36 9.52 -1.93
N GLN A 197 -10.70 8.57 -1.28
CA GLN A 197 -9.97 8.79 -0.04
C GLN A 197 -8.46 8.77 -0.31
N THR A 198 -7.76 9.82 0.07
CA THR A 198 -6.30 9.94 -0.12
C THR A 198 -5.72 10.84 0.97
N PRO A 199 -4.46 10.65 1.40
CA PRO A 199 -3.86 11.54 2.43
C PRO A 199 -3.82 13.00 2.00
N TYR A 200 -3.59 13.25 0.73
CA TYR A 200 -3.42 14.55 0.08
C TYR A 200 -3.60 14.41 -1.43
N VAL A 201 -3.65 15.54 -2.13
CA VAL A 201 -3.67 15.59 -3.60
C VAL A 201 -2.51 16.44 -4.09
N ILE A 202 -1.61 15.86 -4.91
CA ILE A 202 -0.53 16.54 -5.62
C ILE A 202 -0.69 16.24 -7.11
N ALA A 203 -1.50 17.04 -7.79
CA ALA A 203 -1.98 16.72 -9.12
C ALA A 203 -1.24 17.47 -10.22
N ASP A 204 -1.01 16.76 -11.33
CA ASP A 204 -0.59 17.35 -12.60
C ASP A 204 -1.79 17.59 -13.52
N ARG A 205 -1.49 18.05 -14.74
CA ARG A 205 -2.51 18.34 -15.74
C ARG A 205 -3.35 17.12 -16.13
N ALA A 206 -2.75 15.92 -16.20
CA ALA A 206 -3.48 14.69 -16.52
C ALA A 206 -4.48 14.35 -15.42
N MET A 207 -4.04 14.45 -14.15
CA MET A 207 -4.89 14.19 -13.00
C MET A 207 -6.05 15.19 -12.88
N TYR A 208 -5.82 16.48 -13.14
CA TYR A 208 -6.91 17.47 -13.20
C TYR A 208 -7.90 17.16 -14.32
N ASN A 209 -7.42 16.75 -15.49
CA ASN A 209 -8.28 16.36 -16.60
C ASN A 209 -9.13 15.13 -16.24
N THR A 210 -8.53 14.11 -15.61
CA THR A 210 -9.24 12.93 -15.12
C THR A 210 -10.34 13.30 -14.14
N LEU A 211 -10.04 14.12 -13.12
CA LEU A 211 -11.07 14.58 -12.17
C LEU A 211 -12.19 15.35 -12.90
N SER A 212 -11.84 16.24 -13.82
CA SER A 212 -12.83 16.97 -14.60
C SER A 212 -13.69 16.05 -15.48
N ASN A 213 -13.09 15.02 -16.07
CA ASN A 213 -13.82 14.07 -16.91
C ASN A 213 -14.82 13.23 -16.11
N ILE A 214 -14.40 12.73 -14.94
CA ILE A 214 -15.28 11.98 -14.06
C ILE A 214 -16.41 12.87 -13.55
N SER A 215 -16.10 14.10 -13.13
CA SER A 215 -17.08 15.04 -12.56
C SER A 215 -18.14 15.53 -13.55
N LYS A 216 -17.97 15.28 -14.85
CA LYS A 216 -19.02 15.59 -15.87
C LYS A 216 -20.24 14.69 -15.73
N ASN A 217 -20.03 13.46 -15.25
CA ASN A 217 -21.06 12.41 -15.25
C ASN A 217 -21.35 11.87 -13.83
N ALA A 218 -20.44 12.07 -12.89
CA ALA A 218 -20.53 11.55 -11.53
C ALA A 218 -20.39 12.67 -10.49
N ASN A 219 -21.02 12.47 -9.33
CA ASN A 219 -20.77 13.27 -8.14
C ASN A 219 -19.47 12.80 -7.49
N VAL A 220 -18.40 13.57 -7.65
CA VAL A 220 -17.07 13.20 -7.13
C VAL A 220 -16.79 13.90 -5.81
N GLN A 221 -16.53 13.12 -4.77
CA GLN A 221 -16.17 13.59 -3.44
C GLN A 221 -14.77 13.10 -3.06
N ILE A 222 -13.89 14.01 -2.65
CA ILE A 222 -12.53 13.68 -2.21
C ILE A 222 -12.41 13.97 -0.72
N PHE A 223 -12.07 12.93 0.06
CA PHE A 223 -11.76 13.01 1.48
C PHE A 223 -10.25 12.96 1.67
N LEU A 224 -9.70 13.98 2.29
CA LEU A 224 -8.26 14.12 2.56
C LEU A 224 -8.02 14.74 3.94
N ASN A 225 -6.79 14.69 4.44
CA ASN A 225 -6.48 15.33 5.71
C ASN A 225 -6.66 16.85 5.63
N ALA A 226 -7.24 17.44 6.66
CA ALA A 226 -6.98 18.82 6.96
C ALA A 226 -5.46 19.01 7.19
N VAL A 227 -4.94 20.18 6.89
CA VAL A 227 -3.47 20.41 6.96
C VAL A 227 -2.91 20.14 8.35
N GLU A 228 -3.69 20.45 9.37
CA GLU A 228 -3.37 20.25 10.78
C GLU A 228 -3.31 18.78 11.19
N SER A 229 -4.00 17.90 10.45
CA SER A 229 -4.07 16.46 10.71
C SER A 229 -3.14 15.64 9.83
N GLY A 230 -2.49 16.25 8.84
CA GLY A 230 -1.67 15.54 7.85
C GLY A 230 -0.25 15.28 8.34
N LEU A 231 0.19 14.02 8.30
CA LEU A 231 1.57 13.64 8.62
C LEU A 231 2.60 14.01 7.52
N ASN A 232 2.14 14.48 6.35
CA ASN A 232 3.01 14.91 5.25
C ASN A 232 2.87 16.42 4.98
N PRO A 233 3.68 17.27 5.61
CA PRO A 233 3.58 18.73 5.45
C PRO A 233 3.80 19.20 4.01
N TRP A 234 4.63 18.50 3.23
CA TRP A 234 4.86 18.83 1.82
C TRP A 234 3.63 18.59 0.96
N GLY A 235 2.98 17.43 1.15
CA GLY A 235 1.75 17.10 0.45
C GLY A 235 0.60 18.04 0.81
N CYS A 236 0.50 18.40 2.09
CA CYS A 236 -0.50 19.35 2.57
C CYS A 236 -0.26 20.76 2.03
N SER A 237 1.00 21.21 1.95
CA SER A 237 1.35 22.53 1.41
C SER A 237 1.04 22.64 -0.09
N ASP A 238 1.38 21.60 -0.87
CA ASP A 238 1.07 21.58 -2.30
C ASP A 238 -0.45 21.60 -2.53
N TYR A 239 -1.18 20.81 -1.77
CA TYR A 239 -2.64 20.78 -1.79
C TYR A 239 -3.24 22.17 -1.55
N LEU A 240 -2.81 22.89 -0.50
CA LEU A 240 -3.33 24.22 -0.18
C LEU A 240 -3.11 25.21 -1.33
N ASN A 241 -1.92 25.19 -1.91
CA ASN A 241 -1.57 26.08 -3.02
C ASN A 241 -2.43 25.82 -4.27
N ASN A 242 -2.86 24.57 -4.47
CA ASN A 242 -3.58 24.12 -5.65
C ASN A 242 -5.08 23.83 -5.39
N LYS A 243 -5.58 24.04 -4.18
CA LYS A 243 -6.97 23.72 -3.77
C LYS A 243 -8.02 24.31 -4.72
N LYS A 244 -7.84 25.57 -5.15
CA LYS A 244 -8.76 26.23 -6.10
C LYS A 244 -8.79 25.50 -7.45
N GLN A 245 -7.65 25.02 -7.92
CA GLN A 245 -7.56 24.30 -9.18
C GLN A 245 -8.24 22.94 -9.09
N ILE A 246 -8.10 22.25 -7.95
CA ILE A 246 -8.79 20.99 -7.68
C ILE A 246 -10.31 21.21 -7.69
N LEU A 247 -10.80 22.22 -6.96
CA LEU A 247 -12.23 22.57 -6.92
C LEU A 247 -12.79 22.92 -8.31
N ASN A 248 -11.98 23.57 -9.15
CA ASN A 248 -12.38 23.91 -10.53
C ASN A 248 -12.60 22.68 -11.43
N THR A 249 -12.18 21.48 -11.02
CA THR A 249 -12.48 20.24 -11.75
C THR A 249 -13.92 19.75 -11.54
N GLY A 250 -14.67 20.37 -10.62
CA GLY A 250 -16.04 20.01 -10.31
C GLY A 250 -16.19 19.04 -9.13
N VAL A 251 -15.11 18.69 -8.47
CA VAL A 251 -15.14 17.80 -7.28
C VAL A 251 -15.56 18.57 -6.03
N THR A 252 -16.13 17.84 -5.07
CA THR A 252 -16.33 18.31 -3.69
C THR A 252 -15.16 17.84 -2.81
N LEU A 253 -14.57 18.76 -2.06
CA LEU A 253 -13.47 18.46 -1.13
C LEU A 253 -13.98 18.42 0.32
N HIS A 254 -13.60 17.37 1.02
CA HIS A 254 -13.83 17.20 2.45
C HIS A 254 -12.48 17.13 3.18
N GLU A 255 -12.12 18.22 3.84
CA GLU A 255 -10.94 18.28 4.71
C GLU A 255 -11.31 17.67 6.06
N VAL A 256 -10.74 16.52 6.37
CA VAL A 256 -11.03 15.78 7.60
C VAL A 256 -10.07 16.23 8.70
N PHE A 257 -10.62 16.85 9.71
CA PHE A 257 -9.90 17.18 10.93
C PHE A 257 -10.05 16.03 11.93
N SER A 258 -8.96 15.33 12.20
CA SER A 258 -8.93 14.15 13.07
C SER A 258 -7.61 14.12 13.84
N PRO A 259 -7.59 13.59 15.08
CA PRO A 259 -6.36 13.34 15.81
C PRO A 259 -5.48 12.28 15.13
N LEU A 260 -6.07 11.42 14.29
CA LEU A 260 -5.36 10.42 13.51
C LEU A 260 -5.33 10.85 12.04
N SER A 261 -4.16 10.77 11.40
CA SER A 261 -4.02 11.11 9.99
C SER A 261 -4.65 10.03 9.10
N ILE A 262 -5.45 10.45 8.12
CA ILE A 262 -5.93 9.55 7.06
C ILE A 262 -4.74 9.19 6.19
N HIS A 263 -4.42 7.89 6.11
CA HIS A 263 -3.40 7.38 5.21
C HIS A 263 -3.98 6.37 4.20
N THR A 264 -5.27 6.10 4.27
CA THR A 264 -5.98 5.23 3.32
C THR A 264 -5.89 5.75 1.89
N LYS A 265 -5.87 4.84 0.92
CA LYS A 265 -6.01 5.14 -0.51
C LYS A 265 -7.10 4.22 -1.04
N THR A 266 -8.29 4.80 -1.20
CA THR A 266 -9.49 4.06 -1.56
C THR A 266 -10.30 4.86 -2.57
N VAL A 267 -10.83 4.20 -3.58
CA VAL A 267 -11.85 4.75 -4.46
C VAL A 267 -13.08 3.85 -4.36
N LEU A 268 -14.22 4.44 -4.08
CA LEU A 268 -15.52 3.78 -4.10
C LEU A 268 -16.32 4.34 -5.27
N ILE A 269 -16.92 3.46 -6.04
CA ILE A 269 -17.76 3.84 -7.18
C ILE A 269 -19.12 3.19 -6.97
N ASP A 270 -20.11 4.02 -6.78
CA ASP A 270 -21.46 3.63 -6.33
C ASP A 270 -21.38 2.71 -5.10
N ASP A 271 -22.27 1.73 -4.97
CA ASP A 271 -22.30 0.77 -3.86
C ASP A 271 -21.72 -0.61 -4.20
N HIS A 272 -21.06 -0.74 -5.36
CA HIS A 272 -20.68 -2.06 -5.88
C HIS A 272 -19.21 -2.22 -6.26
N LEU A 273 -18.42 -1.15 -6.33
CA LEU A 273 -17.02 -1.20 -6.72
C LEU A 273 -16.14 -0.47 -5.72
N SER A 274 -15.14 -1.17 -5.20
CA SER A 274 -14.12 -0.61 -4.32
C SER A 274 -12.73 -0.87 -4.88
N ILE A 275 -11.87 0.14 -4.84
CA ILE A 275 -10.46 0.07 -5.19
C ILE A 275 -9.66 0.41 -3.94
N VAL A 276 -8.79 -0.49 -3.48
CA VAL A 276 -7.96 -0.30 -2.28
C VAL A 276 -6.52 -0.66 -2.60
N GLY A 277 -5.56 0.16 -2.16
CA GLY A 277 -4.15 -0.14 -2.36
C GLY A 277 -3.20 0.99 -2.04
N SER A 278 -2.01 0.99 -2.64
CA SER A 278 -0.90 1.86 -2.25
C SER A 278 -0.81 3.18 -3.04
N PHE A 279 -1.70 3.44 -4.00
CA PHE A 279 -1.64 4.61 -4.88
C PHE A 279 -2.17 5.87 -4.19
N ASN A 280 -1.30 6.82 -3.89
CA ASN A 280 -1.72 8.17 -3.53
C ASN A 280 -2.23 8.93 -4.77
N PHE A 281 -3.11 9.91 -4.56
CA PHE A 281 -3.51 10.80 -5.64
C PHE A 281 -2.41 11.86 -5.86
N ASP A 282 -1.22 11.38 -6.31
CA ASP A 282 -0.05 12.21 -6.55
C ASP A 282 0.76 11.80 -7.80
N MET A 283 1.58 12.73 -8.31
CA MET A 283 2.41 12.52 -9.50
C MET A 283 3.45 11.39 -9.30
N ARG A 284 3.95 11.19 -8.08
CA ARG A 284 4.91 10.10 -7.82
C ARG A 284 4.27 8.74 -8.01
N SER A 285 3.04 8.57 -7.53
CA SER A 285 2.26 7.35 -7.72
C SER A 285 1.97 7.07 -9.19
N ASN A 286 1.75 8.09 -9.98
CA ASN A 286 1.48 7.94 -11.41
C ASN A 286 2.72 7.54 -12.21
N TYR A 287 3.88 8.17 -11.97
CA TYR A 287 4.98 8.14 -12.93
C TYR A 287 6.28 7.54 -12.39
N LEU A 288 6.45 7.46 -11.06
CA LEU A 288 7.75 7.13 -10.48
C LEU A 288 7.74 5.84 -9.66
N ASP A 289 6.81 5.69 -8.73
CA ASP A 289 6.82 4.59 -7.78
C ASP A 289 6.06 3.37 -8.32
N SER A 290 6.47 2.15 -7.94
CA SER A 290 5.63 0.98 -8.14
C SER A 290 4.41 1.06 -7.23
N ARG A 291 3.23 0.73 -7.73
CA ARG A 291 1.96 0.79 -7.02
C ARG A 291 1.06 -0.35 -7.44
N ALA A 292 0.39 -0.93 -6.48
CA ALA A 292 -0.64 -1.92 -6.71
C ALA A 292 -1.96 -1.51 -6.03
N PHE A 293 -3.05 -1.76 -6.74
CA PHE A 293 -4.40 -1.65 -6.26
C PHE A 293 -5.12 -2.98 -6.38
N GLN A 294 -6.07 -3.20 -5.50
CA GLN A 294 -7.08 -4.22 -5.65
C GLN A 294 -8.40 -3.60 -6.04
N LEU A 295 -8.93 -4.07 -7.16
CA LEU A 295 -10.28 -3.82 -7.59
C LEU A 295 -11.18 -4.91 -7.01
N TYR A 296 -12.15 -4.52 -6.22
CA TYR A 296 -13.09 -5.41 -5.57
C TYR A 296 -14.51 -5.10 -6.06
N LEU A 297 -15.13 -6.05 -6.77
CA LEU A 297 -16.52 -6.00 -7.17
C LEU A 297 -17.37 -6.78 -6.18
N HIS A 298 -18.28 -6.13 -5.49
CA HIS A 298 -19.23 -6.81 -4.61
C HIS A 298 -20.68 -6.58 -5.09
N ARG A 299 -21.52 -7.56 -4.88
CA ARG A 299 -22.96 -7.42 -5.07
C ARG A 299 -23.49 -6.64 -3.86
N ALA A 300 -24.21 -5.55 -4.12
CA ALA A 300 -24.75 -4.67 -3.10
C ALA A 300 -25.31 -5.41 -1.88
N LYS A 301 -24.60 -5.36 -0.77
CA LYS A 301 -25.10 -5.43 0.61
C LYS A 301 -24.04 -4.88 1.55
N TYR A 302 -24.23 -3.61 1.88
CA TYR A 302 -23.67 -2.90 3.05
C TYR A 302 -22.24 -3.20 3.47
N LEU A 303 -21.29 -2.38 3.03
CA LEU A 303 -20.18 -2.01 3.88
C LEU A 303 -20.72 -1.01 4.91
N SER A 304 -21.19 -1.51 6.06
CA SER A 304 -21.39 -0.67 7.22
C SER A 304 -20.03 -0.26 7.72
N PHE A 305 -19.67 0.99 7.56
CA PHE A 305 -18.53 1.57 8.26
C PHE A 305 -18.94 1.71 9.74
N SER A 306 -18.52 0.76 10.58
CA SER A 306 -18.54 0.99 12.01
C SER A 306 -17.42 1.98 12.33
N SER A 307 -17.81 3.12 12.83
CA SER A 307 -16.98 4.19 13.41
C SER A 307 -16.11 3.67 14.55
#